data_0fafb291f3155636c83ae23396d8887c
#
_entry.id   0fafb291f3155636c83ae23396d8887c
#
_cell.length_a   1.000
_cell.length_b   1.000
_cell.length_c   1.000
_cell.angle_alpha   90.00
_cell.angle_beta   90.00
_cell.angle_gamma   90.00
#
_symmetry.space_group_name_H-M   'P 1'
#
loop_
_entity.id
_entity.type
_entity.pdbx_description
1 polymer ?
#
loop_
_entity_poly.entity_id
_entity_poly.type
_entity_poly.pdbx_seq_one_letter_code
_entity_poly.pdbx_strand_id
1 'polypeptide(L)' 'MAEITELAVGGDYALVLECLTLLESIEDPIPEEQLLESISIVHRAIAESTDTDFKKLLGEYLNVLNFQRAQSDLNN' A
#
# COMPACT_ATOMS: atom_id res chain seq x y z
N MET A 1 -4.93 -8.40 1.60
CA MET A 1 -4.24 -7.16 1.26
C MET A 1 -4.51 -6.03 2.26
N ALA A 2 -5.78 -5.75 2.58
CA ALA A 2 -6.10 -4.68 3.53
C ALA A 2 -5.45 -4.91 4.90
N GLU A 3 -5.38 -6.15 5.38
CA GLU A 3 -4.75 -6.48 6.66
C GLU A 3 -3.27 -6.09 6.67
N ILE A 4 -2.54 -6.37 5.59
CA ILE A 4 -1.14 -6.00 5.47
C ILE A 4 -0.99 -4.48 5.48
N THR A 5 -1.87 -3.79 4.76
CA THR A 5 -1.85 -2.33 4.69
C THR A 5 -2.16 -1.71 6.06
N GLU A 6 -3.11 -2.27 6.80
CA GLU A 6 -3.40 -1.78 8.16
C GLU A 6 -2.21 -1.95 9.09
N LEU A 7 -1.49 -3.07 8.98
CA LEU A 7 -0.26 -3.27 9.75
C LEU A 7 0.79 -2.25 9.38
N ALA A 8 0.93 -1.96 8.07
CA ALA A 8 1.91 -0.99 7.59
C ALA A 8 1.64 0.40 8.15
N VAL A 9 0.40 0.88 8.07
CA VAL A 9 0.06 2.24 8.51
C VAL A 9 0.06 2.40 10.02
N GLY A 10 -0.15 1.30 10.76
CA GLY A 10 -0.11 1.32 12.23
C GLY A 10 1.24 0.97 12.81
N GLY A 11 2.22 0.62 11.97
CA GLY A 11 3.54 0.19 12.42
C GLY A 11 4.59 1.28 12.35
N ASP A 12 5.83 0.88 12.55
CA ASP A 12 6.96 1.78 12.40
C ASP A 12 7.51 1.72 10.98
N TYR A 13 8.59 2.49 10.73
CA TYR A 13 9.22 2.58 9.42
C TYR A 13 9.68 1.21 8.89
N ALA A 14 10.29 0.40 9.77
CA ALA A 14 10.78 -0.92 9.37
C ALA A 14 9.63 -1.85 8.95
N LEU A 15 8.50 -1.79 9.65
CA LEU A 15 7.35 -2.61 9.34
C LEU A 15 6.75 -2.23 7.99
N VAL A 16 6.71 -0.94 7.68
CA VAL A 16 6.23 -0.48 6.36
C VAL A 16 7.13 -1.02 5.25
N LEU A 17 8.45 -0.99 5.44
CA LEU A 17 9.40 -1.54 4.46
C LEU A 17 9.18 -3.04 4.24
N GLU A 18 8.96 -3.80 5.31
CA GLU A 18 8.67 -5.23 5.20
C GLU A 18 7.38 -5.48 4.45
N CYS A 19 6.35 -4.72 4.76
CA CYS A 19 5.06 -4.84 4.07
C CYS A 19 5.17 -4.48 2.60
N LEU A 20 5.96 -3.45 2.28
CA LEU A 20 6.21 -3.05 0.89
C LEU A 20 6.92 -4.16 0.13
N THR A 21 7.90 -4.81 0.74
CA THR A 21 8.61 -5.93 0.13
C THR A 21 7.66 -7.10 -0.15
N LEU A 22 6.79 -7.41 0.79
CA LEU A 22 5.78 -8.45 0.60
C LEU A 22 4.84 -8.10 -0.54
N LEU A 23 4.40 -6.85 -0.61
CA LEU A 23 3.50 -6.39 -1.67
C LEU A 23 4.16 -6.51 -3.05
N GLU A 24 5.43 -6.15 -3.16
CA GLU A 24 6.18 -6.26 -4.40
C GLU A 24 6.42 -7.70 -4.83
N SER A 25 6.39 -8.65 -3.88
CA SER A 25 6.58 -10.07 -4.14
C SER A 25 5.32 -10.78 -4.63
N ILE A 26 4.17 -10.14 -4.55
CA ILE A 26 2.91 -10.76 -4.97
C ILE A 26 2.86 -10.84 -6.49
N GLU A 27 2.74 -12.06 -6.99
CA GLU A 27 2.64 -12.32 -8.43
C GLU A 27 1.20 -12.47 -8.90
N ASP A 28 0.32 -12.94 -8.02
CA ASP A 28 -1.08 -13.16 -8.37
C ASP A 28 -1.86 -11.85 -8.38
N PRO A 29 -2.87 -11.72 -9.26
CA PRO A 29 -3.70 -10.51 -9.28
C PRO A 29 -4.40 -10.30 -7.94
N ILE A 30 -4.40 -9.07 -7.46
CA ILE A 30 -5.07 -8.70 -6.22
C ILE A 30 -6.48 -8.23 -6.58
N PRO A 31 -7.53 -8.71 -5.89
CA PRO A 31 -8.89 -8.24 -6.14
C PRO A 31 -8.98 -6.71 -6.02
N GLU A 32 -9.68 -6.09 -6.97
CA GLU A 32 -9.79 -4.63 -7.03
C GLU A 32 -10.37 -4.04 -5.76
N GLU A 33 -11.35 -4.69 -5.15
CA GLU A 33 -11.94 -4.23 -3.90
C GLU A 33 -10.89 -4.10 -2.80
N GLN A 34 -9.99 -5.07 -2.69
CA GLN A 34 -8.91 -5.02 -1.70
C GLN A 34 -7.90 -3.94 -2.02
N LEU A 35 -7.59 -3.75 -3.30
CA LEU A 35 -6.68 -2.67 -3.72
C LEU A 35 -7.27 -1.30 -3.36
N LEU A 36 -8.54 -1.07 -3.68
CA LEU A 36 -9.21 0.20 -3.39
C LEU A 36 -9.27 0.46 -1.88
N GLU A 37 -9.58 -0.56 -1.09
CA GLU A 37 -9.60 -0.44 0.36
C GLU A 37 -8.22 -0.08 0.91
N SER A 38 -7.17 -0.76 0.42
CA SER A 38 -5.80 -0.49 0.82
C SER A 38 -5.36 0.92 0.44
N ILE A 39 -5.70 1.37 -0.76
CA ILE A 39 -5.40 2.73 -1.22
C ILE A 39 -6.06 3.76 -0.31
N SER A 40 -7.31 3.53 0.06
CA SER A 40 -8.04 4.42 0.97
C SER A 40 -7.38 4.49 2.35
N ILE A 41 -6.95 3.34 2.88
CA ILE A 41 -6.26 3.27 4.17
C ILE A 41 -4.96 4.09 4.13
N VAL A 42 -4.16 3.92 3.06
CA VAL A 42 -2.90 4.64 2.92
C VAL A 42 -3.11 6.14 2.77
N HIS A 43 -4.10 6.55 1.97
CA HIS A 43 -4.43 7.97 1.83
C HIS A 43 -4.77 8.62 3.16
N ARG A 44 -5.58 7.94 3.98
CA ARG A 44 -5.93 8.44 5.30
C ARG A 44 -4.71 8.54 6.19
N ALA A 45 -3.85 7.53 6.17
CA ALA A 45 -2.63 7.52 6.98
C ALA A 45 -1.69 8.65 6.58
N ILE A 46 -1.54 8.92 5.29
CA ILE A 46 -0.72 10.04 4.81
C ILE A 46 -1.30 11.36 5.31
N ALA A 47 -2.61 11.54 5.24
CA ALA A 47 -3.27 12.77 5.69
C ALA A 47 -3.11 13.01 7.19
N GLU A 48 -3.07 11.94 7.98
CA GLU A 48 -2.95 12.03 9.43
C GLU A 48 -1.51 12.06 9.94
N SER A 49 -0.54 11.65 9.12
CA SER A 49 0.85 11.58 9.53
C SER A 49 1.49 12.97 9.61
N THR A 50 2.32 13.18 10.64
CA THR A 50 3.12 14.39 10.78
C THR A 50 4.58 14.16 10.43
N ASP A 51 4.99 12.91 10.24
CA ASP A 51 6.37 12.54 9.91
C ASP A 51 6.55 12.55 8.39
N THR A 52 7.41 13.44 7.90
CA THR A 52 7.65 13.60 6.46
C THR A 52 8.25 12.35 5.84
N ASP A 53 9.20 11.70 6.52
CA ASP A 53 9.84 10.49 6.01
C ASP A 53 8.85 9.34 5.93
N PHE A 54 8.00 9.21 6.93
CA PHE A 54 6.96 8.19 6.95
C PHE A 54 5.93 8.44 5.83
N LYS A 55 5.57 9.71 5.60
CA LYS A 55 4.67 10.06 4.49
C LYS A 55 5.25 9.67 3.14
N LYS A 56 6.55 9.90 2.94
CA LYS A 56 7.23 9.52 1.69
C LYS A 56 7.18 8.01 1.48
N LEU A 57 7.43 7.24 2.54
CA LEU A 57 7.40 5.79 2.46
C LEU A 57 5.99 5.28 2.17
N LEU A 58 4.97 5.86 2.81
CA LEU A 58 3.57 5.53 2.51
C LEU A 58 3.21 5.90 1.07
N GLY A 59 3.77 7.01 0.56
CA GLY A 59 3.59 7.40 -0.83
C GLY A 59 4.14 6.36 -1.80
N GLU A 60 5.29 5.78 -1.50
CA GLU A 60 5.85 4.69 -2.30
C GLU A 60 4.96 3.45 -2.25
N TYR A 61 4.45 3.12 -1.07
CA TYR A 61 3.51 2.03 -0.89
C TYR A 61 2.27 2.25 -1.76
N LEU A 62 1.75 3.47 -1.75
CA LEU A 62 0.60 3.85 -2.57
C LEU A 62 0.89 3.69 -4.06
N ASN A 63 2.10 4.07 -4.50
CA ASN A 63 2.50 3.92 -5.90
C ASN A 63 2.51 2.45 -6.32
N VAL A 64 2.97 1.55 -5.47
CA VAL A 64 2.95 0.12 -5.77
C VAL A 64 1.51 -0.39 -5.87
N LEU A 65 0.62 0.05 -4.98
CA LEU A 65 -0.80 -0.32 -5.06
C LEU A 65 -1.45 0.16 -6.35
N ASN A 66 -1.15 1.40 -6.76
CA ASN A 66 -1.68 1.96 -8.01
C ASN A 66 -1.13 1.22 -9.23
N PHE A 67 0.13 0.81 -9.19
CA PHE A 67 0.73 0.02 -10.24
C PHE A 67 0.03 -1.34 -10.39
N GLN A 68 -0.24 -2.00 -9.27
CA GLN A 68 -0.96 -3.27 -9.26
C GLN A 68 -2.36 -3.11 -9.84
N ARG A 69 -3.04 -2.02 -9.48
CA ARG A 69 -4.37 -1.73 -10.02
C ARG A 69 -4.34 -1.53 -11.53
N ALA A 70 -3.35 -0.77 -12.02
CA ALA A 70 -3.21 -0.53 -13.45
C ALA A 70 -2.95 -1.83 -14.21
N GLN A 71 -2.13 -2.73 -13.65
CA GLN A 71 -1.86 -4.04 -14.26
C GLN A 71 -3.12 -4.89 -14.31
N SER A 72 -3.93 -4.85 -13.25
CA SER A 72 -5.19 -5.59 -13.20
C SER A 72 -6.15 -5.12 -14.29
N ASP A 73 -6.23 -3.81 -14.51
CA ASP A 73 -7.06 -3.23 -15.57
C ASP A 73 -6.57 -3.64 -16.95
N LEU A 74 -5.25 -3.70 -17.15
CA LEU A 74 -4.66 -4.09 -18.43
C LEU A 74 -4.89 -5.56 -18.77
N ASN A 75 -5.00 -6.42 -17.75
CA ASN A 75 -5.19 -7.85 -17.93
C ASN A 75 -6.66 -8.26 -18.11
N ASN A 76 -7.57 -7.33 -18.02
CA ASN A 76 -8.97 -7.55 -18.31
C ASN A 76 -9.26 -7.19 -19.77
#